data_7f43acb81161f30bf78bfe8491367f08
#
_entry.id   7f43acb81161f30bf78bfe8491367f08
#
_cell.length_a   1.000
_cell.length_b   1.000
_cell.length_c   1.000
_cell.angle_alpha   90.00
_cell.angle_beta   90.00
_cell.angle_gamma   90.00
#
_symmetry.space_group_name_H-M   'P 1'
#
loop_
_entity.id
_entity.type
_entity.pdbx_description
1 polymer ?
#
loop_
_entity_poly.entity_id
_entity_poly.type
_entity_poly.pdbx_seq_one_letter_code
_entity_poly.pdbx_strand_id
1 'polypeptide(L)'
;MSIASTLARTHEILILESDKEKIGKINSDRPSIDDSDIKEFYKKHSLSIQALENKDEAYKEADFIIICVPTNFDKESSSFDTSIVEQVTADALKHNNNALIIIKSTIPVGYTKLLQKKHKTKNIIFSPEFLREHFAMHDVLNPSRIIVGNESESSLDFAEI
;
A
#
# COMPACT_ATOMS: atom_id res chain seq x y z
N MET A 1 3.43 -7.20 0.40
CA MET A 1 4.56 -7.65 -0.47
C MET A 1 4.11 -7.89 -1.92
N SER A 2 3.08 -8.68 -2.21
CA SER A 2 2.71 -9.06 -3.60
C SER A 2 2.52 -7.87 -4.54
N ILE A 3 1.71 -6.86 -4.16
CA ILE A 3 1.54 -5.64 -4.95
C ILE A 3 2.85 -4.89 -5.14
N ALA A 4 3.62 -4.66 -4.06
CA ALA A 4 4.89 -3.96 -4.15
C ALA A 4 5.85 -4.66 -5.11
N SER A 5 5.94 -5.99 -5.05
CA SER A 5 6.79 -6.78 -5.96
C SER A 5 6.31 -6.70 -7.40
N THR A 6 5.00 -6.69 -7.64
CA THR A 6 4.44 -6.59 -9.00
C THR A 6 4.75 -5.22 -9.62
N LEU A 7 4.50 -4.14 -8.88
CA LEU A 7 4.77 -2.77 -9.32
C LEU A 7 6.27 -2.50 -9.51
N ALA A 8 7.12 -3.12 -8.69
CA ALA A 8 8.58 -2.95 -8.75
C ALA A 8 9.23 -3.44 -10.05
N ARG A 9 8.48 -4.10 -10.94
CA ARG A 9 8.95 -4.48 -12.28
C ARG A 9 9.09 -3.28 -13.22
N THR A 10 8.29 -2.27 -13.03
CA THR A 10 8.15 -1.12 -13.93
C THR A 10 8.26 0.23 -13.23
N HIS A 11 8.17 0.24 -11.89
CA HIS A 11 8.20 1.45 -11.08
C HIS A 11 9.22 1.31 -9.95
N GLU A 12 9.72 2.43 -9.46
CA GLU A 12 10.54 2.49 -8.25
C GLU A 12 9.63 2.40 -7.02
N ILE A 13 9.89 1.42 -6.15
CA ILE A 13 9.07 1.15 -4.96
C ILE A 13 9.88 1.33 -3.69
N LEU A 14 9.46 2.27 -2.87
CA LEU A 14 9.98 2.45 -1.51
C LEU A 14 9.00 1.84 -0.50
N ILE A 15 9.48 0.89 0.30
CA ILE A 15 8.70 0.29 1.40
C ILE A 15 9.11 0.92 2.71
N LEU A 16 8.18 1.65 3.33
CA LEU A 16 8.36 2.11 4.70
C LEU A 16 8.09 0.95 5.67
N GLU A 17 9.13 0.50 6.35
CA GLU A 17 9.09 -0.64 7.27
C GLU A 17 9.89 -0.31 8.53
N SER A 18 9.44 -0.76 9.69
CA SER A 18 10.12 -0.55 10.98
C SER A 18 10.97 -1.75 11.43
N ASP A 19 10.70 -2.92 10.90
CA ASP A 19 11.42 -4.15 11.19
C ASP A 19 12.72 -4.23 10.39
N LYS A 20 13.85 -4.07 11.10
CA LYS A 20 15.19 -4.08 10.50
C LYS A 20 15.54 -5.38 9.78
N GLU A 21 15.03 -6.52 10.25
CA GLU A 21 15.25 -7.81 9.60
C GLU A 21 14.54 -7.85 8.24
N LYS A 22 13.29 -7.36 8.19
CA LYS A 22 12.54 -7.25 6.92
C LYS A 22 13.20 -6.28 5.96
N ILE A 23 13.64 -5.12 6.45
CA ILE A 23 14.40 -4.14 5.64
C ILE A 23 15.64 -4.80 5.05
N GLY A 24 16.44 -5.50 5.88
CA GLY A 24 17.63 -6.20 5.42
C GLY A 24 17.35 -7.29 4.37
N LYS A 25 16.24 -8.02 4.51
CA LYS A 25 15.81 -9.01 3.50
C LYS A 25 15.47 -8.34 2.17
N ILE A 26 14.61 -7.34 2.19
CA ILE A 26 14.15 -6.63 0.98
C ILE A 26 15.35 -6.02 0.24
N ASN A 27 16.22 -5.30 0.95
CA ASN A 27 17.39 -4.64 0.38
C ASN A 27 18.50 -5.62 -0.06
N SER A 28 18.32 -6.92 0.20
CA SER A 28 19.18 -8.01 -0.29
C SER A 28 18.47 -8.86 -1.35
N ASP A 29 17.51 -8.30 -2.07
CA ASP A 29 16.71 -8.96 -3.10
C ASP A 29 16.02 -10.24 -2.60
N ARG A 30 15.56 -10.23 -1.34
CA ARG A 30 14.82 -11.33 -0.74
C ARG A 30 13.47 -10.85 -0.21
N PRO A 31 12.37 -11.58 -0.43
CA PRO A 31 11.08 -11.20 0.12
C PRO A 31 11.09 -11.25 1.65
N SER A 32 10.38 -10.33 2.29
CA SER A 32 10.25 -10.26 3.75
C SER A 32 9.30 -11.31 4.34
N ILE A 33 8.52 -11.99 3.49
CA ILE A 33 7.57 -13.04 3.87
C ILE A 33 8.00 -14.38 3.30
N ASP A 34 7.64 -15.45 3.98
CA ASP A 34 7.93 -16.83 3.57
C ASP A 34 6.80 -17.36 2.67
N ASP A 35 6.83 -16.96 1.40
CA ASP A 35 5.88 -17.33 0.38
C ASP A 35 6.65 -17.85 -0.85
N SER A 36 6.31 -19.05 -1.33
CA SER A 36 6.99 -19.71 -2.44
C SER A 36 6.84 -18.94 -3.76
N ASP A 37 5.65 -18.42 -4.02
CA ASP A 37 5.32 -17.76 -5.28
C ASP A 37 6.03 -16.40 -5.37
N ILE A 38 6.11 -15.68 -4.25
CA ILE A 38 6.87 -14.43 -4.16
C ILE A 38 8.37 -14.71 -4.31
N LYS A 39 8.90 -15.76 -3.67
CA LYS A 39 10.31 -16.16 -3.83
C LYS A 39 10.65 -16.50 -5.29
N GLU A 40 9.74 -17.21 -5.96
CA GLU A 40 9.92 -17.54 -7.38
C GLU A 40 9.86 -16.27 -8.26
N PHE A 41 8.95 -15.34 -7.93
CA PHE A 41 8.82 -14.06 -8.61
C PHE A 41 10.11 -13.22 -8.51
N TYR A 42 10.71 -13.13 -7.31
CA TYR A 42 12.00 -12.44 -7.11
C TYR A 42 13.14 -13.05 -7.92
N LYS A 43 13.14 -14.37 -8.12
CA LYS A 43 14.16 -15.04 -8.96
C LYS A 43 13.99 -14.76 -10.45
N LYS A 44 12.76 -14.51 -10.90
CA LYS A 44 12.44 -14.35 -12.33
C LYS A 44 12.52 -12.90 -12.80
N HIS A 45 12.45 -11.94 -11.90
CA HIS A 45 12.34 -10.52 -12.24
C HIS A 45 13.39 -9.68 -11.51
N SER A 46 13.94 -8.69 -12.22
CA SER A 46 14.67 -7.59 -11.57
C SER A 46 13.64 -6.61 -11.02
N LEU A 47 13.72 -6.31 -9.73
CA LEU A 47 12.76 -5.46 -9.03
C LEU A 47 13.43 -4.18 -8.56
N SER A 48 12.83 -3.03 -8.88
CA SER A 48 13.24 -1.73 -8.36
C SER A 48 12.53 -1.48 -7.03
N ILE A 49 13.04 -2.11 -5.96
CA ILE A 49 12.41 -2.10 -4.64
C ILE A 49 13.46 -1.85 -3.56
N GLN A 50 13.18 -0.93 -2.66
CA GLN A 50 14.00 -0.62 -1.49
C GLN A 50 13.12 -0.50 -0.25
N ALA A 51 13.62 -0.95 0.90
CA ALA A 51 12.95 -0.74 2.19
C ALA A 51 13.76 0.20 3.07
N LEU A 52 13.08 1.07 3.81
CA LEU A 52 13.70 2.07 4.68
C LEU A 52 12.80 2.44 5.86
N GLU A 53 13.38 3.00 6.93
CA GLU A 53 12.66 3.48 8.12
C GLU A 53 12.34 4.99 8.04
N ASN A 54 13.03 5.73 7.19
CA ASN A 54 12.95 7.19 7.15
C ASN A 54 11.69 7.63 6.39
N LYS A 55 10.74 8.23 7.11
CA LYS A 55 9.48 8.73 6.55
C LYS A 55 9.67 9.87 5.55
N ASP A 56 10.60 10.79 5.82
CA ASP A 56 10.87 11.91 4.91
C ASP A 56 11.34 11.39 3.55
N GLU A 57 12.27 10.43 3.56
CA GLU A 57 12.81 9.82 2.35
C GLU A 57 11.73 9.01 1.61
N ALA A 58 10.90 8.24 2.34
CA ALA A 58 9.86 7.41 1.75
C ALA A 58 8.74 8.21 1.09
N TYR A 59 8.36 9.38 1.66
CA TYR A 59 7.17 10.08 1.21
C TYR A 59 7.45 11.26 0.28
N LYS A 60 8.62 11.90 0.41
CA LYS A 60 8.89 13.23 -0.17
C LYS A 60 8.68 13.31 -1.68
N GLU A 61 9.17 12.32 -2.42
CA GLU A 61 9.14 12.29 -3.89
C GLU A 61 8.09 11.29 -4.44
N ALA A 62 7.25 10.72 -3.57
CA ALA A 62 6.27 9.73 -3.98
C ALA A 62 5.11 10.39 -4.75
N ASP A 63 4.78 9.88 -5.94
CA ASP A 63 3.55 10.22 -6.67
C ASP A 63 2.34 9.53 -6.03
N PHE A 64 2.52 8.28 -5.61
CA PHE A 64 1.49 7.45 -5.00
C PHE A 64 1.97 6.88 -3.66
N ILE A 65 1.12 6.96 -2.64
CA ILE A 65 1.38 6.37 -1.31
C ILE A 65 0.32 5.31 -1.04
N ILE A 66 0.73 4.04 -1.07
CA ILE A 66 -0.17 2.89 -0.90
C ILE A 66 -0.13 2.43 0.56
N ILE A 67 -1.26 2.49 1.24
CA ILE A 67 -1.41 2.10 2.65
C ILE A 67 -1.96 0.66 2.72
N CYS A 68 -1.12 -0.27 3.18
CA CYS A 68 -1.41 -1.69 3.38
C CYS A 68 -1.07 -2.10 4.82
N VAL A 69 -1.72 -1.49 5.79
CA VAL A 69 -1.50 -1.77 7.21
C VAL A 69 -2.59 -2.68 7.79
N PRO A 70 -2.31 -3.45 8.86
CA PRO A 70 -3.34 -4.25 9.51
C PRO A 70 -4.48 -3.38 10.07
N THR A 71 -5.71 -3.87 9.87
CA THR A 71 -6.93 -3.29 10.46
C THR A 71 -7.69 -4.43 11.15
N ASN A 72 -7.51 -4.55 12.47
CA ASN A 72 -8.14 -5.61 13.24
C ASN A 72 -9.62 -5.30 13.46
N PHE A 73 -10.46 -6.34 13.36
CA PHE A 73 -11.88 -6.18 13.71
C PHE A 73 -12.06 -6.36 15.22
N ASP A 74 -12.56 -5.31 15.85
CA ASP A 74 -12.93 -5.35 17.25
C ASP A 74 -14.39 -5.84 17.39
N LYS A 75 -14.55 -6.97 18.07
CA LYS A 75 -15.86 -7.60 18.27
C LYS A 75 -16.75 -6.85 19.26
N GLU A 76 -16.15 -6.13 20.23
CA GLU A 76 -16.91 -5.39 21.24
C GLU A 76 -17.54 -4.16 20.64
N SER A 77 -16.79 -3.37 19.89
CA SER A 77 -17.30 -2.19 19.17
C SER A 77 -17.94 -2.51 17.83
N SER A 78 -17.86 -3.77 17.36
CA SER A 78 -18.29 -4.19 16.02
C SER A 78 -17.73 -3.31 14.90
N SER A 79 -16.49 -2.88 15.03
CA SER A 79 -15.83 -1.98 14.09
C SER A 79 -14.38 -2.40 13.80
N PHE A 80 -13.82 -1.89 12.69
CA PHE A 80 -12.40 -2.03 12.40
C PHE A 80 -11.59 -0.96 13.15
N ASP A 81 -10.48 -1.38 13.76
CA ASP A 81 -9.49 -0.44 14.28
C ASP A 81 -8.74 0.21 13.10
N THR A 82 -9.07 1.45 12.83
CA THR A 82 -8.48 2.26 11.75
C THR A 82 -7.40 3.21 12.23
N SER A 83 -6.98 3.14 13.49
CA SER A 83 -6.02 4.06 14.12
C SER A 83 -4.70 4.14 13.35
N ILE A 84 -4.17 2.99 12.91
CA ILE A 84 -2.91 2.94 12.14
C ILE A 84 -3.11 3.56 10.75
N VAL A 85 -4.24 3.30 10.07
CA VAL A 85 -4.55 3.92 8.77
C VAL A 85 -4.58 5.43 8.90
N GLU A 86 -5.23 5.93 9.94
CA GLU A 86 -5.35 7.37 10.21
C GLU A 86 -3.98 8.01 10.49
N GLN A 87 -3.17 7.36 11.33
CA GLN A 87 -1.83 7.84 11.66
C GLN A 87 -0.93 7.88 10.42
N VAL A 88 -0.90 6.80 9.63
CA VAL A 88 -0.08 6.73 8.40
C VAL A 88 -0.56 7.76 7.38
N THR A 89 -1.87 7.96 7.24
CA THR A 89 -2.43 9.00 6.37
C THR A 89 -1.99 10.40 6.80
N ALA A 90 -2.05 10.70 8.10
CA ALA A 90 -1.62 11.99 8.63
C ALA A 90 -0.11 12.22 8.45
N ASP A 91 0.70 11.20 8.69
CA ASP A 91 2.14 11.24 8.46
C ASP A 91 2.46 11.49 6.98
N ALA A 92 1.85 10.73 6.08
CA ALA A 92 2.04 10.89 4.64
C ALA A 92 1.72 12.32 4.16
N LEU A 93 0.57 12.87 4.55
CA LEU A 93 0.16 14.23 4.18
C LEU A 93 1.06 15.32 4.78
N LYS A 94 1.67 15.08 5.94
CA LYS A 94 2.62 16.00 6.54
C LYS A 94 3.91 16.13 5.71
N HIS A 95 4.38 15.03 5.13
CA HIS A 95 5.63 14.99 4.37
C HIS A 95 5.41 15.28 2.87
N ASN A 96 4.26 14.85 2.32
CA ASN A 96 3.90 15.07 0.92
C ASN A 96 2.38 15.20 0.75
N ASN A 97 1.89 16.42 0.60
CA ASN A 97 0.46 16.70 0.42
C ASN A 97 -0.01 16.63 -1.05
N ASN A 98 0.91 16.43 -1.97
CA ASN A 98 0.61 16.33 -3.41
C ASN A 98 0.38 14.88 -3.85
N ALA A 99 1.01 13.90 -3.17
CA ALA A 99 0.84 12.49 -3.49
C ALA A 99 -0.63 12.06 -3.39
N LEU A 100 -1.03 11.14 -4.26
CA LEU A 100 -2.29 10.42 -4.10
C LEU A 100 -2.10 9.31 -3.05
N ILE A 101 -2.90 9.35 -1.99
CA ILE A 101 -2.92 8.33 -0.94
C ILE A 101 -3.97 7.28 -1.28
N ILE A 102 -3.53 6.04 -1.43
CA ILE A 102 -4.37 4.90 -1.79
C ILE A 102 -4.49 3.98 -0.58
N ILE A 103 -5.68 3.88 0.00
CA ILE A 103 -5.95 2.97 1.10
C ILE A 103 -6.37 1.62 0.52
N LYS A 104 -5.56 0.59 0.76
CA LYS A 104 -5.86 -0.81 0.40
C LYS A 104 -6.31 -1.62 1.61
N SER A 105 -5.96 -1.18 2.82
CA SER A 105 -6.44 -1.78 4.07
C SER A 105 -7.96 -1.74 4.19
N THR A 106 -8.54 -2.74 4.85
CA THR A 106 -9.99 -2.79 5.11
C THR A 106 -10.43 -1.64 6.02
N ILE A 107 -11.39 -0.85 5.57
CA ILE A 107 -11.92 0.31 6.29
C ILE A 107 -13.45 0.32 6.26
N PRO A 108 -14.10 0.96 7.23
CA PRO A 108 -15.57 1.12 7.23
C PRO A 108 -16.08 1.95 6.04
N VAL A 109 -17.32 1.69 5.65
CA VAL A 109 -18.01 2.50 4.63
C VAL A 109 -18.05 3.97 5.03
N GLY A 110 -17.66 4.84 4.09
CA GLY A 110 -17.62 6.30 4.33
C GLY A 110 -16.33 6.81 4.98
N TYR A 111 -15.44 5.94 5.43
CA TYR A 111 -14.22 6.34 6.14
C TYR A 111 -13.27 7.20 5.27
N THR A 112 -13.15 6.91 3.98
CA THR A 112 -12.37 7.74 3.05
C THR A 112 -12.87 9.18 3.02
N LYS A 113 -14.20 9.39 2.95
CA LYS A 113 -14.80 10.73 2.98
C LYS A 113 -14.54 11.44 4.31
N LEU A 114 -14.53 10.69 5.42
CA LEU A 114 -14.19 11.22 6.74
C LEU A 114 -12.74 11.73 6.76
N LEU A 115 -11.78 10.93 6.28
CA LEU A 115 -10.38 11.33 6.18
C LEU A 115 -10.18 12.53 5.25
N GLN A 116 -10.80 12.53 4.07
CA GLN A 116 -10.76 13.67 3.15
C GLN A 116 -11.24 14.96 3.81
N LYS A 117 -12.36 14.91 4.56
CA LYS A 117 -12.89 16.06 5.30
C LYS A 117 -11.95 16.49 6.44
N LYS A 118 -11.44 15.54 7.22
CA LYS A 118 -10.53 15.79 8.34
C LYS A 118 -9.26 16.48 7.89
N HIS A 119 -8.66 16.01 6.81
CA HIS A 119 -7.39 16.52 6.28
C HIS A 119 -7.56 17.60 5.20
N LYS A 120 -8.80 17.98 4.85
CA LYS A 120 -9.13 19.00 3.84
C LYS A 120 -8.47 18.74 2.48
N THR A 121 -8.39 17.48 2.08
CA THR A 121 -7.82 17.06 0.81
C THR A 121 -8.73 16.09 0.07
N LYS A 122 -8.60 16.03 -1.26
CA LYS A 122 -9.25 15.01 -2.11
C LYS A 122 -8.27 13.90 -2.52
N ASN A 123 -6.98 14.04 -2.19
CA ASN A 123 -5.91 13.12 -2.57
C ASN A 123 -5.87 11.86 -1.67
N ILE A 124 -7.03 11.36 -1.25
CA ILE A 124 -7.17 10.11 -0.52
C ILE A 124 -8.25 9.30 -1.21
N ILE A 125 -7.92 8.09 -1.65
CA ILE A 125 -8.86 7.19 -2.28
C ILE A 125 -8.85 5.81 -1.63
N PHE A 126 -9.90 5.03 -1.91
CA PHE A 126 -10.00 3.64 -1.50
C PHE A 126 -9.86 2.73 -2.73
N SER A 127 -8.94 1.79 -2.65
CA SER A 127 -8.74 0.77 -3.68
C SER A 127 -8.56 -0.58 -2.99
N PRO A 128 -9.67 -1.25 -2.61
CA PRO A 128 -9.62 -2.49 -1.83
C PRO A 128 -8.91 -3.63 -2.56
N GLU A 129 -8.33 -4.54 -1.78
CA GLU A 129 -7.80 -5.80 -2.26
C GLU A 129 -8.79 -6.96 -2.04
N PHE A 130 -8.78 -7.91 -2.94
CA PHE A 130 -9.57 -9.14 -2.86
C PHE A 130 -8.66 -10.36 -2.97
N LEU A 131 -7.55 -10.34 -2.21
CA LEU A 131 -6.53 -11.39 -2.26
C LEU A 131 -6.83 -12.50 -1.25
N ARG A 132 -6.65 -13.73 -1.68
CA ARG A 132 -6.65 -14.89 -0.78
C ARG A 132 -5.26 -15.02 -0.15
N GLU A 133 -5.21 -15.21 1.16
CA GLU A 133 -3.97 -15.19 1.94
C GLU A 133 -2.86 -16.10 1.36
N HIS A 134 -3.21 -17.33 0.96
CA HIS A 134 -2.25 -18.30 0.41
C HIS A 134 -2.05 -18.23 -1.11
N PHE A 135 -2.73 -17.31 -1.80
CA PHE A 135 -2.66 -17.14 -3.24
C PHE A 135 -2.43 -15.68 -3.64
N ALA A 136 -1.91 -14.89 -2.72
CA ALA A 136 -1.82 -13.43 -2.89
C ALA A 136 -1.04 -13.04 -4.15
N MET A 137 0.05 -13.72 -4.49
CA MET A 137 0.82 -13.42 -5.69
C MET A 137 0.06 -13.78 -6.97
N HIS A 138 -0.59 -14.94 -7.00
CA HIS A 138 -1.43 -15.35 -8.12
C HIS A 138 -2.58 -14.37 -8.34
N ASP A 139 -3.26 -13.97 -7.28
CA ASP A 139 -4.43 -13.10 -7.35
C ASP A 139 -4.07 -11.66 -7.76
N VAL A 140 -2.89 -11.16 -7.40
CA VAL A 140 -2.37 -9.87 -7.87
C VAL A 140 -2.05 -9.91 -9.36
N LEU A 141 -1.46 -11.01 -9.84
CA LEU A 141 -1.11 -11.17 -11.26
C LEU A 141 -2.34 -11.46 -12.14
N ASN A 142 -3.42 -12.00 -11.56
CA ASN A 142 -4.65 -12.37 -12.26
C ASN A 142 -5.88 -11.82 -11.51
N PRO A 143 -5.99 -10.50 -11.35
CA PRO A 143 -7.07 -9.92 -10.57
C PRO A 143 -8.42 -10.12 -11.28
N SER A 144 -9.44 -10.58 -10.55
CA SER A 144 -10.81 -10.66 -11.08
C SER A 144 -11.39 -9.26 -11.35
N ARG A 145 -10.92 -8.26 -10.62
CA ARG A 145 -11.28 -6.85 -10.73
C ARG A 145 -10.28 -5.99 -9.97
N ILE A 146 -10.11 -4.75 -10.44
CA ILE A 146 -9.42 -3.68 -9.73
C ILE A 146 -10.45 -2.58 -9.51
N ILE A 147 -10.56 -2.09 -8.27
CA ILE A 147 -11.50 -1.02 -7.92
C ILE A 147 -10.69 0.20 -7.51
N VAL A 148 -10.96 1.32 -8.15
CA VAL A 148 -10.40 2.63 -7.80
C VAL A 148 -11.57 3.56 -7.45
N GLY A 149 -11.61 4.02 -6.21
CA GLY A 149 -12.77 4.68 -5.62
C GLY A 149 -12.99 6.15 -5.98
N ASN A 150 -12.39 6.64 -7.06
CA ASN A 150 -12.51 8.02 -7.55
C ASN A 150 -12.24 8.07 -9.06
N GLU A 151 -12.70 9.12 -9.72
CA GLU A 151 -12.52 9.38 -11.17
C GLU A 151 -11.65 10.64 -11.42
N SER A 152 -10.82 11.06 -10.46
CA SER A 152 -9.86 12.15 -10.67
C SER A 152 -8.75 11.71 -11.62
N GLU A 153 -8.09 12.67 -12.28
CA GLU A 153 -6.96 12.41 -13.17
C GLU A 153 -5.90 11.52 -12.51
N SER A 154 -5.44 11.89 -11.31
CA SER A 154 -4.46 11.09 -10.55
C SER A 154 -4.96 9.69 -10.16
N SER A 155 -6.29 9.50 -10.04
CA SER A 155 -6.87 8.17 -9.80
C SER A 155 -6.91 7.31 -11.06
N LEU A 156 -7.07 7.93 -12.22
CA LEU A 156 -6.95 7.28 -13.54
C LEU A 156 -5.49 6.88 -13.78
N ASP A 157 -4.54 7.78 -13.53
CA ASP A 157 -3.11 7.47 -13.60
C ASP A 157 -2.73 6.27 -12.71
N PHE A 158 -3.26 6.24 -11.48
CA PHE A 158 -3.06 5.09 -10.58
C PHE A 158 -3.70 3.80 -11.13
N ALA A 159 -4.80 3.88 -11.86
CA ALA A 159 -5.46 2.71 -12.43
C ALA A 159 -4.70 2.11 -13.62
N GLU A 160 -3.77 2.86 -14.24
CA GLU A 160 -2.96 2.44 -15.38
C GLU A 160 -1.66 1.76 -14.99
N ILE A 161 -1.23 1.89 -13.72
CA ILE A 161 -0.01 1.25 -13.21
C ILE A 161 -0.29 -0.14 -12.62
#